data_f0e47c646e2f5c1109f3fa3d37870167
#
_entry.id   f0e47c646e2f5c1109f3fa3d37870167
#
_cell.length_a   1.000
_cell.length_b   1.000
_cell.length_c   1.000
_cell.angle_alpha   90.00
_cell.angle_beta   90.00
_cell.angle_gamma   90.00
#
_symmetry.space_group_name_H-M   'P 1'
#
loop_
_entity.id
_entity.type
_entity.pdbx_description
1 polymer ?
#
loop_
_entity_poly.entity_id
_entity_poly.type
_entity_poly.pdbx_seq_one_letter_code
_entity_poly.pdbx_strand_id
1 'polypeptide(L)'
;MKNLVEILNYYGVDKLNSLTKYPSIQTYHEIDRGCLKENLTDETGFGDETVYITEKVDGTNGRILVYNGDYIIGSREELLYRKGDIFGNPSQGIVDIMKPIAEDIAKKIDNDDCLYVFYGEVYGSNINGAKQYTKHRNANVRFFDMIQFSENFGVLMNRPIEHIALWRERGGQPFVDILRFRDEIINLGYRDNMVPAITRMIGTNLPTVRAEAYEWLKQFEETNATIDEEKFNGRAEGVVIRNGDRTMIRKLRFEDYEKTLKKLKTL
;
A
#
# COMPACT_ATOMS: atom_id res chain seq x y z
N MET A 1 13.64 0.46 24.08
CA MET A 1 14.75 0.12 23.17
C MET A 1 15.15 1.39 22.45
N LYS A 2 16.46 1.60 22.20
CA LYS A 2 16.94 2.88 21.68
C LYS A 2 16.92 2.98 20.13
N ASN A 3 16.94 1.85 19.43
CA ASN A 3 16.97 1.81 17.96
C ASN A 3 16.44 0.48 17.40
N LEU A 4 16.30 0.40 16.07
CA LEU A 4 15.83 -0.80 15.35
C LEU A 4 16.78 -2.00 15.50
N VAL A 5 18.08 -1.76 15.71
CA VAL A 5 19.05 -2.85 15.93
C VAL A 5 18.77 -3.59 17.24
N GLU A 6 18.49 -2.86 18.31
CA GLU A 6 18.12 -3.47 19.59
C GLU A 6 16.79 -4.25 19.48
N ILE A 7 15.83 -3.72 18.74
CA ILE A 7 14.55 -4.40 18.46
C ILE A 7 14.79 -5.72 17.73
N LEU A 8 15.59 -5.70 16.65
CA LEU A 8 15.93 -6.90 15.89
C LEU A 8 16.69 -7.94 16.71
N ASN A 9 17.64 -7.50 17.52
CA ASN A 9 18.44 -8.41 18.36
C ASN A 9 17.59 -9.07 19.47
N TYR A 10 16.62 -8.37 20.00
CA TYR A 10 15.78 -8.86 21.08
C TYR A 10 14.61 -9.72 20.60
N TYR A 11 13.88 -9.28 19.56
CA TYR A 11 12.66 -9.95 19.09
C TYR A 11 12.87 -10.82 17.85
N GLY A 12 13.94 -10.58 17.08
CA GLY A 12 14.21 -11.25 15.82
C GLY A 12 13.59 -10.54 14.61
N VAL A 13 14.21 -10.76 13.45
CA VAL A 13 13.80 -10.18 12.15
C VAL A 13 12.38 -10.62 11.76
N ASP A 14 12.06 -11.90 11.95
CA ASP A 14 10.79 -12.49 11.49
C ASP A 14 9.57 -11.89 12.18
N LYS A 15 9.67 -11.58 13.49
CA LYS A 15 8.56 -10.95 14.22
C LYS A 15 8.32 -9.51 13.78
N LEU A 16 9.39 -8.71 13.62
CA LEU A 16 9.28 -7.34 13.14
C LEU A 16 8.75 -7.35 11.69
N ASN A 17 9.25 -8.25 10.86
CA ASN A 17 8.76 -8.48 9.50
C ASN A 17 7.25 -8.79 9.52
N SER A 18 6.81 -9.78 10.32
CA SER A 18 5.40 -10.16 10.42
C SER A 18 4.51 -9.01 10.92
N LEU A 19 4.96 -8.26 11.94
CA LEU A 19 4.23 -7.13 12.52
C LEU A 19 3.95 -6.02 11.50
N THR A 20 4.91 -5.79 10.61
CA THR A 20 4.93 -4.64 9.68
C THR A 20 4.57 -4.98 8.24
N LYS A 21 4.23 -6.24 7.90
CA LYS A 21 3.73 -6.59 6.56
C LYS A 21 2.42 -5.85 6.26
N TYR A 22 2.26 -5.42 5.01
CA TYR A 22 0.99 -4.85 4.56
C TYR A 22 -0.03 -5.97 4.31
N PRO A 23 -1.24 -5.88 4.88
CA PRO A 23 -2.27 -6.90 4.68
C PRO A 23 -2.80 -6.87 3.24
N SER A 24 -3.35 -7.99 2.78
CA SER A 24 -3.96 -8.05 1.46
C SER A 24 -5.26 -7.24 1.42
N ILE A 25 -5.38 -6.34 0.44
CA ILE A 25 -6.64 -5.65 0.16
C ILE A 25 -7.56 -6.60 -0.61
N GLN A 26 -8.75 -6.83 -0.10
CA GLN A 26 -9.78 -7.62 -0.78
C GLN A 26 -10.37 -6.85 -1.97
N THR A 27 -10.93 -7.59 -2.93
CA THR A 27 -11.67 -7.01 -4.06
C THR A 27 -13.02 -6.46 -3.60
N TYR A 28 -13.54 -5.49 -4.32
CA TYR A 28 -14.86 -4.90 -4.03
C TYR A 28 -15.99 -5.90 -4.22
N HIS A 29 -15.96 -6.67 -5.31
CA HIS A 29 -16.81 -7.84 -5.50
C HIS A 29 -16.08 -9.11 -5.05
N GLU A 30 -16.81 -10.10 -4.55
CA GLU A 30 -16.25 -11.40 -4.21
C GLU A 30 -15.55 -12.04 -5.42
N ILE A 31 -14.49 -12.78 -5.15
CA ILE A 31 -13.77 -13.58 -6.16
C ILE A 31 -14.01 -15.07 -5.88
N ASP A 32 -14.42 -15.81 -6.90
CA ASP A 32 -14.46 -17.26 -6.90
C ASP A 32 -13.77 -17.80 -8.17
N ARG A 33 -12.83 -18.74 -7.97
CA ARG A 33 -12.04 -19.36 -9.05
C ARG A 33 -11.45 -18.35 -10.04
N GLY A 34 -11.03 -17.19 -9.51
CA GLY A 34 -10.40 -16.13 -10.27
C GLY A 34 -11.36 -15.29 -11.13
N CYS A 35 -12.68 -15.32 -10.84
CA CYS A 35 -13.69 -14.46 -11.43
C CYS A 35 -14.47 -13.72 -10.35
N LEU A 36 -14.88 -12.49 -10.67
CA LEU A 36 -15.76 -11.71 -9.80
C LEU A 36 -17.18 -12.26 -9.83
N LYS A 37 -17.76 -12.41 -8.64
CA LYS A 37 -19.19 -12.68 -8.48
C LYS A 37 -20.02 -11.40 -8.65
N GLU A 38 -21.34 -11.52 -8.57
CA GLU A 38 -22.23 -10.35 -8.52
C GLU A 38 -22.25 -9.71 -7.12
N ASN A 39 -22.01 -10.51 -6.07
CA ASN A 39 -22.07 -10.05 -4.70
C ASN A 39 -20.83 -9.19 -4.34
N LEU A 40 -21.05 -8.17 -3.53
CA LEU A 40 -19.97 -7.44 -2.88
C LEU A 40 -19.29 -8.33 -1.83
N THR A 41 -18.00 -8.10 -1.62
CA THR A 41 -17.23 -8.74 -0.53
C THR A 41 -17.79 -8.40 0.84
N ASP A 42 -18.27 -7.16 1.00
CA ASP A 42 -19.06 -6.73 2.16
C ASP A 42 -20.48 -6.48 1.68
N GLU A 43 -21.44 -7.22 2.20
CA GLU A 43 -22.84 -7.15 1.77
C GLU A 43 -23.45 -5.75 1.85
N THR A 44 -23.03 -4.95 2.84
CA THR A 44 -23.52 -3.57 3.03
C THR A 44 -22.73 -2.52 2.25
N GLY A 45 -21.63 -2.91 1.57
CA GLY A 45 -20.71 -1.98 0.94
C GLY A 45 -20.16 -0.96 1.95
N PHE A 46 -19.88 0.26 1.49
CA PHE A 46 -19.36 1.34 2.34
C PHE A 46 -20.46 2.18 3.03
N GLY A 47 -21.73 1.88 2.78
CA GLY A 47 -22.85 2.62 3.39
C GLY A 47 -22.79 4.13 3.16
N ASP A 48 -23.22 4.91 4.15
CA ASP A 48 -23.25 6.39 4.09
C ASP A 48 -21.93 7.06 4.47
N GLU A 49 -20.87 6.29 4.61
CA GLU A 49 -19.55 6.85 4.92
C GLU A 49 -18.94 7.58 3.71
N THR A 50 -18.14 8.61 4.01
CA THR A 50 -17.30 9.23 2.98
C THR A 50 -16.16 8.28 2.63
N VAL A 51 -16.05 7.93 1.35
CA VAL A 51 -14.97 7.14 0.81
C VAL A 51 -14.00 7.98 -0.02
N TYR A 52 -12.74 7.61 0.05
CA TYR A 52 -11.64 8.20 -0.69
C TYR A 52 -11.16 7.19 -1.73
N ILE A 53 -11.06 7.65 -2.96
CA ILE A 53 -10.71 6.84 -4.11
C ILE A 53 -9.36 7.31 -4.63
N THR A 54 -8.41 6.38 -4.70
CA THR A 54 -7.06 6.63 -5.20
C THR A 54 -6.74 5.68 -6.35
N GLU A 55 -5.83 6.09 -7.20
CA GLU A 55 -5.32 5.20 -8.24
C GLU A 55 -4.59 4.01 -7.62
N LYS A 56 -4.85 2.83 -8.14
CA LYS A 56 -4.03 1.66 -7.87
C LYS A 56 -2.91 1.60 -8.87
N VAL A 57 -1.71 1.94 -8.40
CA VAL A 57 -0.47 1.86 -9.19
C VAL A 57 -0.02 0.41 -9.27
N ASP A 58 0.39 -0.04 -10.46
CA ASP A 58 0.94 -1.38 -10.71
C ASP A 58 2.45 -1.36 -10.52
N GLY A 59 2.91 -2.05 -9.50
CA GLY A 59 4.32 -2.09 -9.14
C GLY A 59 4.63 -3.22 -8.16
N THR A 60 5.50 -2.94 -7.23
CA THR A 60 5.86 -3.83 -6.13
C THR A 60 5.78 -3.09 -4.81
N ASN A 61 5.15 -3.72 -3.83
CA ASN A 61 5.00 -3.13 -2.50
C ASN A 61 6.35 -3.02 -1.80
N GLY A 62 6.68 -1.79 -1.40
CA GLY A 62 7.80 -1.47 -0.53
C GLY A 62 7.33 -0.83 0.77
N ARG A 63 8.13 -0.93 1.82
CA ARG A 63 7.86 -0.26 3.10
C ARG A 63 9.13 0.30 3.71
N ILE A 64 8.98 1.42 4.40
CA ILE A 64 10.03 2.04 5.20
C ILE A 64 9.57 1.99 6.66
N LEU A 65 10.37 1.36 7.52
CA LEU A 65 10.21 1.38 8.96
C LEU A 65 11.14 2.45 9.50
N VAL A 66 10.63 3.32 10.37
CA VAL A 66 11.43 4.36 11.05
C VAL A 66 11.18 4.30 12.55
N TYR A 67 12.25 4.32 13.33
CA TYR A 67 12.22 4.38 14.78
C TYR A 67 13.47 5.08 15.32
N ASN A 68 13.28 6.18 16.05
CA ASN A 68 14.35 6.96 16.68
C ASN A 68 15.54 7.26 15.74
N GLY A 69 15.26 7.85 14.59
CA GLY A 69 16.29 8.25 13.62
C GLY A 69 16.97 7.10 12.87
N ASP A 70 16.57 5.85 13.12
CA ASP A 70 17.02 4.66 12.39
C ASP A 70 15.94 4.15 11.44
N TYR A 71 16.34 3.40 10.38
CA TYR A 71 15.38 2.91 9.38
C TYR A 71 15.70 1.50 8.86
N ILE A 72 14.65 0.83 8.42
CA ILE A 72 14.69 -0.44 7.68
C ILE A 72 13.81 -0.31 6.45
N ILE A 73 14.26 -0.90 5.33
CA ILE A 73 13.47 -1.02 4.11
C ILE A 73 13.05 -2.48 3.93
N GLY A 74 11.80 -2.71 3.55
CA GLY A 74 11.27 -4.05 3.24
C GLY A 74 10.47 -4.06 1.95
N SER A 75 10.32 -5.24 1.39
CA SER A 75 9.31 -5.57 0.38
C SER A 75 8.00 -5.92 1.07
N ARG A 76 7.01 -6.39 0.29
CA ARG A 76 5.79 -6.97 0.86
C ARG A 76 6.07 -8.14 1.80
N GLU A 77 7.04 -9.00 1.44
CA GLU A 77 7.22 -10.30 2.10
C GLU A 77 8.33 -10.29 3.15
N GLU A 78 9.37 -9.51 2.97
CA GLU A 78 10.56 -9.57 3.81
C GLU A 78 11.18 -8.20 4.06
N LEU A 79 11.95 -8.06 5.14
CA LEU A 79 12.85 -6.95 5.36
C LEU A 79 14.09 -7.13 4.48
N LEU A 80 14.50 -6.07 3.77
CA LEU A 80 15.53 -6.14 2.74
C LEU A 80 16.84 -5.48 3.16
N TYR A 81 16.75 -4.33 3.79
CA TYR A 81 17.89 -3.48 4.05
C TYR A 81 17.72 -2.70 5.35
N ARG A 82 18.80 -2.61 6.11
CA ARG A 82 18.98 -1.66 7.19
C ARG A 82 20.29 -0.89 6.94
N LYS A 83 20.48 0.26 7.57
CA LYS A 83 21.69 1.08 7.41
C LYS A 83 22.96 0.25 7.63
N GLY A 84 23.72 0.06 6.55
CA GLY A 84 24.98 -0.70 6.58
C GLY A 84 24.86 -2.21 6.50
N ASP A 85 23.64 -2.77 6.29
CA ASP A 85 23.45 -4.23 6.26
C ASP A 85 22.32 -4.64 5.29
N ILE A 86 22.44 -5.78 4.63
CA ILE A 86 21.48 -6.34 3.69
C ILE A 86 20.94 -7.65 4.25
N PHE A 87 19.62 -7.74 4.45
CA PHE A 87 18.96 -8.97 4.91
C PHE A 87 18.49 -9.85 3.76
N GLY A 88 18.05 -9.25 2.66
CA GLY A 88 17.45 -9.92 1.52
C GLY A 88 17.98 -9.40 0.18
N ASN A 89 17.51 -9.98 -0.91
CA ASN A 89 17.92 -9.59 -2.26
C ASN A 89 16.97 -8.53 -2.84
N PRO A 90 17.44 -7.31 -3.03
CA PRO A 90 16.64 -6.21 -3.58
C PRO A 90 16.48 -6.28 -5.11
N SER A 91 16.21 -7.46 -5.68
CA SER A 91 16.23 -7.72 -7.13
C SER A 91 15.32 -6.80 -7.98
N GLN A 92 14.35 -6.14 -7.34
CA GLN A 92 13.42 -5.22 -8.00
C GLN A 92 13.79 -3.73 -7.79
N GLY A 93 14.97 -3.44 -7.25
CA GLY A 93 15.42 -2.07 -7.03
C GLY A 93 14.69 -1.31 -5.92
N ILE A 94 13.92 -1.99 -5.05
CA ILE A 94 13.18 -1.37 -3.95
C ILE A 94 14.11 -0.57 -3.04
N VAL A 95 15.25 -1.16 -2.67
CA VAL A 95 16.21 -0.53 -1.76
C VAL A 95 16.79 0.72 -2.38
N ASP A 96 17.22 0.66 -3.64
CA ASP A 96 17.87 1.79 -4.32
C ASP A 96 16.95 3.01 -4.42
N ILE A 97 15.65 2.76 -4.65
CA ILE A 97 14.63 3.82 -4.80
C ILE A 97 14.22 4.37 -3.44
N MET A 98 14.01 3.51 -2.44
CA MET A 98 13.47 3.92 -1.15
C MET A 98 14.54 4.42 -0.18
N LYS A 99 15.81 4.03 -0.35
CA LYS A 99 16.89 4.38 0.59
C LYS A 99 17.09 5.88 0.80
N PRO A 100 17.24 6.73 -0.24
CA PRO A 100 17.40 8.16 -0.03
C PRO A 100 16.20 8.79 0.70
N ILE A 101 14.99 8.29 0.45
CA ILE A 101 13.76 8.73 1.11
C ILE A 101 13.77 8.27 2.58
N ALA A 102 14.12 7.01 2.83
CA ALA A 102 14.19 6.46 4.18
C ALA A 102 15.21 7.20 5.07
N GLU A 103 16.37 7.54 4.49
CA GLU A 103 17.40 8.33 5.18
C GLU A 103 16.93 9.75 5.54
N ASP A 104 16.18 10.39 4.66
CA ASP A 104 15.62 11.71 4.90
C ASP A 104 14.48 11.69 5.92
N ILE A 105 13.55 10.75 5.78
CA ILE A 105 12.44 10.57 6.74
C ILE A 105 12.99 10.25 8.14
N ALA A 106 13.97 9.36 8.25
CA ALA A 106 14.56 8.99 9.53
C ALA A 106 15.22 10.20 10.25
N LYS A 107 15.82 11.13 9.51
CA LYS A 107 16.35 12.37 10.07
C LYS A 107 15.27 13.33 10.56
N LYS A 108 14.11 13.33 9.92
CA LYS A 108 12.97 14.21 10.27
C LYS A 108 12.13 13.66 11.43
N ILE A 109 12.11 12.35 11.59
CA ILE A 109 11.43 11.63 12.69
C ILE A 109 12.50 11.13 13.67
N ASP A 110 13.19 12.04 14.33
CA ASP A 110 14.19 11.73 15.35
C ASP A 110 13.59 11.90 16.76
N ASN A 111 13.98 11.03 17.69
CA ASN A 111 13.57 11.06 19.10
C ASN A 111 12.05 10.94 19.37
N ASP A 112 11.34 10.17 18.55
CA ASP A 112 9.95 9.82 18.79
C ASP A 112 9.87 8.31 19.09
N ASP A 113 9.49 7.92 20.30
CA ASP A 113 9.38 6.52 20.74
C ASP A 113 8.27 5.72 20.00
N CYS A 114 7.86 6.20 18.84
CA CYS A 114 6.92 5.53 17.95
C CYS A 114 7.63 4.81 16.79
N LEU A 115 7.15 3.61 16.48
CA LEU A 115 7.54 2.91 15.24
C LEU A 115 6.59 3.33 14.12
N TYR A 116 7.11 4.01 13.12
CA TYR A 116 6.41 4.38 11.90
C TYR A 116 6.69 3.38 10.79
N VAL A 117 5.67 3.02 10.02
CA VAL A 117 5.84 2.23 8.80
C VAL A 117 5.09 2.91 7.66
N PHE A 118 5.83 3.37 6.67
CA PHE A 118 5.30 3.95 5.44
C PHE A 118 5.22 2.89 4.37
N TYR A 119 4.06 2.70 3.76
CA TYR A 119 3.85 1.76 2.67
C TYR A 119 3.73 2.49 1.35
N GLY A 120 4.48 2.02 0.36
CA GLY A 120 4.48 2.60 -0.97
C GLY A 120 4.55 1.53 -2.05
N GLU A 121 4.06 1.87 -3.24
CA GLU A 121 4.25 1.08 -4.44
C GLU A 121 5.46 1.60 -5.19
N VAL A 122 6.48 0.78 -5.32
CA VAL A 122 7.66 1.05 -6.15
C VAL A 122 7.33 0.58 -7.57
N TYR A 123 7.52 1.44 -8.57
CA TYR A 123 7.06 1.18 -9.92
C TYR A 123 7.98 1.82 -10.97
N GLY A 124 7.82 1.44 -12.23
CA GLY A 124 8.72 1.86 -13.31
C GLY A 124 9.94 0.94 -13.47
N SER A 125 10.98 1.38 -14.16
CA SER A 125 12.22 0.63 -14.44
C SER A 125 11.95 -0.77 -15.00
N ASN A 126 12.40 -1.82 -14.32
CA ASN A 126 12.24 -3.23 -14.68
C ASN A 126 11.09 -3.92 -13.92
N ILE A 127 10.26 -3.16 -13.21
CA ILE A 127 9.11 -3.67 -12.46
C ILE A 127 7.96 -3.95 -13.42
N ASN A 128 7.12 -4.94 -13.11
CA ASN A 128 5.92 -5.24 -13.89
C ASN A 128 5.05 -3.98 -14.02
N GLY A 129 4.41 -3.80 -15.18
CA GLY A 129 3.60 -2.61 -15.44
C GLY A 129 4.39 -1.35 -15.81
N ALA A 130 5.72 -1.34 -15.75
CA ALA A 130 6.56 -0.15 -15.95
C ALA A 130 6.21 0.66 -17.22
N LYS A 131 5.89 -0.01 -18.32
CA LYS A 131 5.50 0.61 -19.61
C LYS A 131 4.23 1.46 -19.53
N GLN A 132 3.47 1.36 -18.45
CA GLN A 132 2.28 2.18 -18.22
C GLN A 132 2.64 3.54 -17.60
N TYR A 133 3.87 3.68 -17.05
CA TYR A 133 4.25 4.84 -16.24
C TYR A 133 5.45 5.60 -16.79
N THR A 134 6.28 4.96 -17.63
CA THR A 134 7.50 5.56 -18.18
C THR A 134 7.86 4.96 -19.55
N LYS A 135 8.40 5.82 -20.42
CA LYS A 135 9.07 5.42 -21.68
C LYS A 135 10.56 5.15 -21.44
N HIS A 136 11.08 5.58 -20.32
CA HIS A 136 12.46 5.46 -19.91
C HIS A 136 12.58 4.45 -18.75
N ARG A 137 13.80 4.08 -18.38
CA ARG A 137 14.03 3.17 -17.25
C ARG A 137 14.02 3.91 -15.90
N ASN A 138 13.16 4.90 -15.76
CA ASN A 138 12.97 5.63 -14.51
C ASN A 138 12.11 4.81 -13.55
N ALA A 139 12.36 4.92 -12.26
CA ALA A 139 11.55 4.33 -11.22
C ALA A 139 11.18 5.37 -10.18
N ASN A 140 10.07 5.15 -9.51
CA ASN A 140 9.57 6.03 -8.46
C ASN A 140 8.84 5.20 -7.40
N VAL A 141 8.44 5.85 -6.31
CA VAL A 141 7.57 5.27 -5.28
C VAL A 141 6.37 6.19 -5.04
N ARG A 142 5.20 5.57 -4.84
CA ARG A 142 3.96 6.25 -4.43
C ARG A 142 3.50 5.70 -3.09
N PHE A 143 3.55 6.53 -2.05
CA PHE A 143 3.04 6.18 -0.73
C PHE A 143 1.51 6.17 -0.73
N PHE A 144 0.92 5.15 -0.08
CA PHE A 144 -0.53 4.97 -0.06
C PHE A 144 -1.08 4.71 1.35
N ASP A 145 -0.25 4.34 2.32
CA ASP A 145 -0.71 4.06 3.68
C ASP A 145 0.43 4.21 4.69
N MET A 146 0.06 4.34 5.97
CA MET A 146 1.01 4.42 7.08
C MET A 146 0.41 3.82 8.34
N ILE A 147 1.22 3.13 9.14
CA ILE A 147 0.91 2.76 10.52
C ILE A 147 1.85 3.48 11.48
N GLN A 148 1.35 3.74 12.66
CA GLN A 148 2.13 4.29 13.77
C GLN A 148 1.88 3.45 15.03
N PHE A 149 2.90 2.77 15.48
CA PHE A 149 2.88 2.09 16.77
C PHE A 149 3.41 3.01 17.87
N SER A 150 2.67 3.13 18.96
CA SER A 150 3.18 3.72 20.19
C SER A 150 4.20 2.78 20.87
N GLU A 151 4.80 3.23 21.96
CA GLU A 151 5.78 2.48 22.76
C GLU A 151 5.42 1.02 23.09
N ASN A 152 4.12 0.70 23.08
CA ASN A 152 3.62 -0.63 23.50
C ASN A 152 3.70 -1.71 22.39
N PHE A 153 4.28 -1.45 21.22
CA PHE A 153 4.39 -2.51 20.19
C PHE A 153 5.24 -3.69 20.64
N GLY A 154 6.12 -3.52 21.62
CA GLY A 154 6.88 -4.59 22.27
C GLY A 154 5.99 -5.70 22.88
N VAL A 155 4.79 -5.36 23.35
CA VAL A 155 3.83 -6.35 23.86
C VAL A 155 3.37 -7.30 22.76
N LEU A 156 3.15 -6.78 21.55
CA LEU A 156 2.82 -7.59 20.37
C LEU A 156 4.01 -8.45 19.94
N MET A 157 5.21 -7.90 19.97
CA MET A 157 6.43 -8.61 19.59
C MET A 157 6.79 -9.77 20.54
N ASN A 158 6.29 -9.77 21.77
CA ASN A 158 6.45 -10.89 22.70
C ASN A 158 5.56 -12.10 22.37
N ARG A 159 4.55 -11.94 21.49
CA ARG A 159 3.66 -13.03 21.07
C ARG A 159 4.36 -13.99 20.09
N PRO A 160 3.86 -15.23 19.96
CA PRO A 160 4.22 -16.10 18.85
C PRO A 160 3.96 -15.45 17.49
N ILE A 161 4.78 -15.76 16.49
CA ILE A 161 4.71 -15.12 15.17
C ILE A 161 3.34 -15.35 14.47
N GLU A 162 2.76 -16.52 14.69
CA GLU A 162 1.44 -16.88 14.16
C GLU A 162 0.32 -15.99 14.74
N HIS A 163 0.45 -15.63 16.02
CA HIS A 163 -0.49 -14.71 16.67
C HIS A 163 -0.32 -13.28 16.16
N ILE A 164 0.91 -12.83 15.86
CA ILE A 164 1.17 -11.53 15.25
C ILE A 164 0.54 -11.50 13.85
N ALA A 165 0.75 -12.55 13.05
CA ALA A 165 0.19 -12.66 11.72
C ALA A 165 -1.35 -12.64 11.73
N LEU A 166 -1.97 -13.44 12.61
CA LEU A 166 -3.42 -13.47 12.76
C LEU A 166 -4.01 -12.12 13.21
N TRP A 167 -3.35 -11.44 14.15
CA TRP A 167 -3.73 -10.11 14.60
C TRP A 167 -3.69 -9.10 13.45
N ARG A 168 -2.63 -9.11 12.63
CA ARG A 168 -2.49 -8.27 11.44
C ARG A 168 -3.61 -8.53 10.42
N GLU A 169 -3.83 -9.80 10.06
CA GLU A 169 -4.85 -10.18 9.06
C GLU A 169 -6.28 -9.85 9.49
N ARG A 170 -6.49 -9.72 10.81
CA ARG A 170 -7.78 -9.28 11.39
C ARG A 170 -7.90 -7.77 11.55
N GLY A 171 -7.02 -6.99 10.94
CA GLY A 171 -7.09 -5.53 10.99
C GLY A 171 -6.57 -4.89 12.26
N GLY A 172 -5.74 -5.61 13.04
CA GLY A 172 -5.18 -5.07 14.29
C GLY A 172 -4.14 -3.97 14.12
N GLN A 173 -3.57 -3.80 12.92
CA GLN A 173 -2.55 -2.78 12.69
C GLN A 173 -3.13 -1.36 12.85
N PRO A 174 -2.41 -0.47 13.55
CA PRO A 174 -2.87 0.90 13.83
C PRO A 174 -2.62 1.81 12.62
N PHE A 175 -3.38 1.58 11.55
CA PHE A 175 -3.35 2.48 10.40
C PHE A 175 -3.86 3.86 10.80
N VAL A 176 -3.19 4.90 10.32
CA VAL A 176 -3.66 6.26 10.51
C VAL A 176 -4.77 6.58 9.52
N ASP A 177 -5.65 7.52 9.88
CA ASP A 177 -6.68 7.99 8.95
C ASP A 177 -6.06 8.69 7.73
N ILE A 178 -6.84 8.76 6.65
CA ILE A 178 -6.35 9.27 5.35
C ILE A 178 -5.90 10.73 5.40
N LEU A 179 -6.52 11.57 6.22
CA LEU A 179 -6.17 12.99 6.32
C LEU A 179 -4.85 13.15 7.07
N ARG A 180 -4.71 12.42 8.18
CA ARG A 180 -3.46 12.39 8.93
C ARG A 180 -2.31 11.81 8.09
N PHE A 181 -2.53 10.71 7.37
CA PHE A 181 -1.54 10.16 6.45
C PHE A 181 -1.07 11.22 5.43
N ARG A 182 -2.03 11.90 4.80
CA ARG A 182 -1.74 12.96 3.84
C ARG A 182 -0.90 14.07 4.45
N ASP A 183 -1.31 14.57 5.62
CA ASP A 183 -0.64 15.68 6.28
C ASP A 183 0.78 15.30 6.72
N GLU A 184 1.00 14.08 7.23
CA GLU A 184 2.33 13.56 7.55
C GLU A 184 3.25 13.49 6.31
N ILE A 185 2.78 12.93 5.20
CA ILE A 185 3.57 12.83 3.96
C ILE A 185 3.90 14.23 3.41
N ILE A 186 2.96 15.18 3.49
CA ILE A 186 3.19 16.58 3.07
C ILE A 186 4.23 17.25 3.97
N ASN A 187 4.12 17.10 5.29
CA ASN A 187 5.04 17.69 6.27
C ASN A 187 6.47 17.13 6.09
N LEU A 188 6.57 15.86 5.72
CA LEU A 188 7.84 15.23 5.37
C LEU A 188 8.41 15.68 4.00
N GLY A 189 7.66 16.45 3.21
CA GLY A 189 8.08 16.97 1.91
C GLY A 189 7.85 16.01 0.73
N TYR A 190 7.03 14.97 0.90
CA TYR A 190 6.79 13.91 -0.09
C TYR A 190 5.39 13.95 -0.71
N ARG A 191 4.79 15.15 -0.83
CA ARG A 191 3.46 15.33 -1.44
C ARG A 191 3.34 14.63 -2.79
N ASP A 192 4.31 14.82 -3.66
CA ASP A 192 4.30 14.29 -5.03
C ASP A 192 4.59 12.78 -5.09
N ASN A 193 4.98 12.19 -3.97
CA ASN A 193 5.16 10.75 -3.82
C ASN A 193 3.91 10.05 -3.24
N MET A 194 2.79 10.72 -3.09
CA MET A 194 1.52 10.04 -2.75
C MET A 194 0.90 9.42 -4.00
N VAL A 195 0.15 8.31 -3.81
CA VAL A 195 -0.71 7.79 -4.87
C VAL A 195 -1.69 8.86 -5.33
N PRO A 196 -1.97 8.96 -6.64
CA PRO A 196 -2.90 9.95 -7.14
C PRO A 196 -4.29 9.81 -6.50
N ALA A 197 -4.76 10.92 -5.88
CA ALA A 197 -6.13 11.01 -5.42
C ALA A 197 -7.05 11.27 -6.62
N ILE A 198 -8.08 10.43 -6.78
CA ILE A 198 -9.04 10.54 -7.88
C ILE A 198 -10.23 11.40 -7.44
N THR A 199 -10.96 10.93 -6.44
CA THR A 199 -12.16 11.62 -5.94
C THR A 199 -12.52 11.15 -4.54
N ARG A 200 -13.52 11.81 -3.96
CA ARG A 200 -14.22 11.35 -2.76
C ARG A 200 -15.73 11.40 -3.00
N MET A 201 -16.46 10.48 -2.42
CA MET A 201 -17.93 10.43 -2.51
C MET A 201 -18.53 9.74 -1.29
N ILE A 202 -19.84 9.70 -1.21
CA ILE A 202 -20.55 8.88 -0.22
C ILE A 202 -20.57 7.44 -0.74
N GLY A 203 -20.35 6.46 0.13
CA GLY A 203 -20.24 5.07 -0.25
C GLY A 203 -21.48 4.50 -0.92
N THR A 204 -22.68 4.95 -0.55
CA THR A 204 -23.94 4.59 -1.23
C THR A 204 -24.01 5.01 -2.70
N ASN A 205 -23.17 5.94 -3.14
CA ASN A 205 -23.08 6.35 -4.54
C ASN A 205 -22.16 5.44 -5.39
N LEU A 206 -21.48 4.48 -4.77
CA LEU A 206 -20.69 3.49 -5.48
C LEU A 206 -21.61 2.45 -6.15
N PRO A 207 -21.35 2.09 -7.41
CA PRO A 207 -22.14 1.06 -8.06
C PRO A 207 -21.90 -0.31 -7.42
N THR A 208 -22.97 -1.00 -7.04
CA THR A 208 -22.93 -2.32 -6.41
C THR A 208 -23.11 -3.47 -7.40
N VAL A 209 -23.69 -3.18 -8.58
CA VAL A 209 -23.82 -4.15 -9.67
C VAL A 209 -22.50 -4.25 -10.40
N ARG A 210 -21.99 -5.47 -10.58
CA ARG A 210 -20.67 -5.72 -11.19
C ARG A 210 -20.46 -5.05 -12.55
N ALA A 211 -21.46 -5.09 -13.43
CA ALA A 211 -21.37 -4.46 -14.74
C ALA A 211 -21.28 -2.94 -14.64
N GLU A 212 -22.07 -2.32 -13.76
CA GLU A 212 -22.05 -0.88 -13.52
C GLU A 212 -20.73 -0.45 -12.85
N ALA A 213 -20.20 -1.25 -11.94
CA ALA A 213 -18.93 -1.01 -11.29
C ALA A 213 -17.77 -1.02 -12.31
N TYR A 214 -17.84 -1.88 -13.33
CA TYR A 214 -16.85 -1.88 -14.40
C TYR A 214 -16.97 -0.63 -15.31
N GLU A 215 -18.19 -0.23 -15.70
CA GLU A 215 -18.39 0.99 -16.47
C GLU A 215 -17.94 2.25 -15.67
N TRP A 216 -18.21 2.28 -14.38
CA TRP A 216 -17.72 3.32 -13.48
C TRP A 216 -16.19 3.33 -13.40
N LEU A 217 -15.56 2.16 -13.28
CA LEU A 217 -14.09 2.04 -13.21
C LEU A 217 -13.39 2.57 -14.47
N LYS A 218 -14.00 2.41 -15.66
CA LYS A 218 -13.44 2.89 -16.95
C LYS A 218 -13.20 4.40 -16.97
N GLN A 219 -13.89 5.18 -16.14
CA GLN A 219 -13.69 6.62 -16.05
C GLN A 219 -12.28 6.97 -15.52
N PHE A 220 -11.57 6.01 -14.91
CA PHE A 220 -10.27 6.16 -14.28
C PHE A 220 -9.20 5.28 -14.95
N GLU A 221 -9.38 4.98 -16.25
CA GLU A 221 -8.48 4.09 -16.97
C GLU A 221 -7.11 4.72 -17.24
N GLU A 222 -7.06 6.03 -17.50
CA GLU A 222 -5.79 6.74 -17.70
C GLU A 222 -5.05 6.93 -16.39
N THR A 223 -3.74 6.56 -16.36
CA THR A 223 -2.94 6.74 -15.16
C THR A 223 -2.54 8.20 -14.94
N ASN A 224 -2.57 8.63 -13.67
CA ASN A 224 -2.03 9.89 -13.20
C ASN A 224 -0.67 9.70 -12.49
N ALA A 225 -0.13 8.48 -12.45
CA ALA A 225 1.12 8.13 -11.79
C ALA A 225 2.32 8.12 -12.76
N THR A 226 2.25 8.84 -13.88
CA THR A 226 3.37 8.93 -14.83
C THR A 226 4.63 9.46 -14.16
N ILE A 227 5.78 8.90 -14.54
CA ILE A 227 7.10 9.29 -13.98
C ILE A 227 7.74 10.36 -14.86
N ASP A 228 7.57 10.25 -16.17
CA ASP A 228 8.15 11.16 -17.14
C ASP A 228 7.32 12.45 -17.22
N GLU A 229 7.97 13.59 -17.48
CA GLU A 229 7.31 14.89 -17.63
C GLU A 229 6.43 14.98 -18.90
N GLU A 230 6.70 14.14 -19.91
CA GLU A 230 5.89 14.06 -21.12
C GLU A 230 4.58 13.35 -20.82
N LYS A 231 3.46 13.91 -21.32
CA LYS A 231 2.16 13.23 -21.29
C LYS A 231 2.27 11.86 -21.94
N PHE A 232 2.00 10.87 -21.15
CA PHE A 232 2.05 9.47 -21.53
C PHE A 232 0.71 8.84 -21.20
N ASN A 233 0.03 8.31 -22.21
CA ASN A 233 -1.27 7.65 -22.05
C ASN A 233 -1.06 6.22 -21.56
N GLY A 234 -0.64 6.06 -20.32
CA GLY A 234 -0.57 4.75 -19.68
C GLY A 234 -1.90 4.39 -19.02
N ARG A 235 -2.04 3.13 -18.70
CA ARG A 235 -3.24 2.58 -18.06
C ARG A 235 -3.01 2.34 -16.57
N ALA A 236 -3.92 2.84 -15.73
CA ALA A 236 -3.96 2.48 -14.32
C ALA A 236 -4.27 0.98 -14.15
N GLU A 237 -3.80 0.34 -13.08
CA GLU A 237 -4.21 -1.03 -12.73
C GLU A 237 -5.67 -1.09 -12.29
N GLY A 238 -6.14 -0.01 -11.69
CA GLY A 238 -7.48 0.15 -11.16
C GLY A 238 -7.55 1.25 -10.11
N VAL A 239 -8.43 1.06 -9.13
CA VAL A 239 -8.60 1.99 -8.00
C VAL A 239 -8.60 1.25 -6.66
N VAL A 240 -8.24 1.98 -5.61
CA VAL A 240 -8.45 1.59 -4.21
C VAL A 240 -9.45 2.53 -3.60
N ILE A 241 -10.47 1.98 -2.95
CA ILE A 241 -11.51 2.68 -2.22
C ILE A 241 -11.33 2.39 -0.74
N ARG A 242 -11.33 3.42 0.10
CA ARG A 242 -11.28 3.28 1.56
C ARG A 242 -12.14 4.33 2.26
N ASN A 243 -12.68 4.00 3.42
CA ASN A 243 -13.20 5.02 4.33
C ASN A 243 -12.07 5.77 5.06
N GLY A 244 -12.40 6.84 5.75
CA GLY A 244 -11.41 7.74 6.35
C GLY A 244 -10.45 7.06 7.30
N ASP A 245 -10.96 6.25 8.23
CA ASP A 245 -10.21 5.55 9.27
C ASP A 245 -9.64 4.18 8.83
N ARG A 246 -9.88 3.80 7.56
CA ARG A 246 -9.42 2.53 6.96
C ARG A 246 -9.99 1.26 7.61
N THR A 247 -11.07 1.32 8.31
CA THR A 247 -11.77 0.11 8.79
C THR A 247 -12.32 -0.70 7.62
N MET A 248 -12.59 -0.03 6.50
CA MET A 248 -12.94 -0.69 5.24
C MET A 248 -12.05 -0.18 4.08
N ILE A 249 -11.45 -1.12 3.35
CA ILE A 249 -10.64 -0.85 2.16
C ILE A 249 -10.85 -1.96 1.14
N ARG A 250 -11.10 -1.59 -0.13
CA ARG A 250 -11.35 -2.51 -1.25
C ARG A 250 -10.65 -2.03 -2.50
N LYS A 251 -10.31 -2.97 -3.38
CA LYS A 251 -9.73 -2.68 -4.70
C LYS A 251 -10.65 -3.12 -5.83
N LEU A 252 -10.64 -2.35 -6.90
CA LEU A 252 -11.21 -2.70 -8.19
C LEU A 252 -10.09 -2.67 -9.23
N ARG A 253 -9.84 -3.79 -9.92
CA ARG A 253 -8.80 -3.88 -10.95
C ARG A 253 -9.44 -4.18 -12.30
N PHE A 254 -9.00 -3.51 -13.34
CA PHE A 254 -9.44 -3.76 -14.70
C PHE A 254 -9.31 -5.23 -15.10
N GLU A 255 -8.17 -5.84 -14.77
CA GLU A 255 -7.90 -7.24 -15.08
C GLU A 255 -8.96 -8.20 -14.52
N ASP A 256 -9.42 -7.98 -13.27
CA ASP A 256 -10.40 -8.85 -12.63
C ASP A 256 -11.75 -8.82 -13.36
N TYR A 257 -12.20 -7.63 -13.76
CA TYR A 257 -13.44 -7.44 -14.53
C TYR A 257 -13.32 -8.03 -15.94
N GLU A 258 -12.27 -7.70 -16.66
CA GLU A 258 -12.03 -8.16 -18.04
C GLU A 258 -11.92 -9.68 -18.14
N LYS A 259 -11.19 -10.29 -17.19
CA LYS A 259 -11.09 -11.75 -17.09
C LYS A 259 -12.45 -12.40 -16.86
N THR A 260 -13.27 -11.81 -15.99
CA THR A 260 -14.62 -12.27 -15.68
C THR A 260 -15.51 -12.18 -16.93
N LEU A 261 -15.49 -11.03 -17.62
CA LEU A 261 -16.28 -10.83 -18.84
C LEU A 261 -15.88 -11.76 -19.98
N LYS A 262 -14.58 -12.05 -20.14
CA LYS A 262 -14.09 -13.02 -21.14
C LYS A 262 -14.65 -14.42 -20.85
N LYS A 263 -14.60 -14.87 -19.60
CA LYS A 263 -15.14 -16.19 -19.23
C LYS A 263 -16.64 -16.30 -19.44
N LEU A 264 -17.42 -15.25 -19.13
CA LEU A 264 -18.87 -15.25 -19.33
C LEU A 264 -19.29 -15.28 -20.81
N LYS A 265 -18.46 -14.76 -21.72
CA LYS A 265 -18.70 -14.84 -23.18
C LYS A 265 -18.34 -16.19 -23.78
N THR A 266 -17.63 -17.04 -23.05
CA THR A 266 -17.17 -18.36 -23.52
C THR A 266 -18.07 -19.48 -23.02
N LEU A 267 -19.00 -19.20 -22.11
CA LEU A 267 -20.07 -20.09 -21.62
C LEU A 267 -21.37 -19.84 -22.38
#